data_67f8b6c5b9fd0624af41477d6b54a5c6
#
_entry.id   67f8b6c5b9fd0624af41477d6b54a5c6
#
_cell.length_a   1.000
_cell.length_b   1.000
_cell.length_c   1.000
_cell.angle_alpha   90.00
_cell.angle_beta   90.00
_cell.angle_gamma   90.00
#
_symmetry.space_group_name_H-M   'P 1'
#
loop_
_entity.id
_entity.type
_entity.pdbx_description
1 polymer ?
#
loop_
_entity_poly.entity_id
_entity_poly.type
_entity_poly.pdbx_seq_one_letter_code
_entity_poly.pdbx_strand_id
1 'polypeptide(L)'
;MGHPVTVPFPTFYDGFPKELMDAFIKETGYGFLGNEVASGTEIIERLGEEHIRTGKPIVYTSADSVFQIAAHEDIIPLEDLYRMCQITRDKVCVGDYYVGRIIARPFVGTPGHFVRTSNRHDYSRMPEKKMVQQELQDANIPTVAVGKIGDIYAHVGWDASYPTKSNAHGMNVVPYLLGQSFTRGF
;
A
#
# COMPACT_ATOMS: atom_id res chain seq x y z
N MET A 1 18.53 1.27 -9.79
CA MET A 1 17.53 2.25 -9.36
C MET A 1 17.22 2.17 -7.87
N GLY A 2 17.10 1.02 -7.24
CA GLY A 2 16.96 0.90 -5.79
C GLY A 2 18.29 0.81 -5.05
N HIS A 3 18.24 0.80 -3.74
CA HIS A 3 19.38 0.52 -2.87
C HIS A 3 19.28 -0.89 -2.30
N PRO A 4 20.38 -1.65 -2.19
CA PRO A 4 20.37 -2.88 -1.43
C PRO A 4 20.10 -2.55 0.05
N VAL A 5 19.21 -3.29 0.68
CA VAL A 5 18.99 -3.22 2.12
C VAL A 5 19.97 -4.17 2.83
N THR A 6 20.57 -3.71 3.91
CA THR A 6 21.49 -4.53 4.72
C THR A 6 20.74 -5.45 5.69
N VAL A 7 19.53 -5.08 6.07
CA VAL A 7 18.63 -5.86 6.93
C VAL A 7 17.35 -6.13 6.14
N PRO A 8 16.93 -7.39 5.98
CA PRO A 8 15.65 -7.71 5.33
C PRO A 8 14.49 -7.01 6.03
N PHE A 9 13.44 -6.68 5.28
CA PHE A 9 12.23 -6.18 5.88
C PHE A 9 11.58 -7.25 6.76
N PRO A 10 11.01 -6.86 7.94
CA PRO A 10 10.41 -7.82 8.84
C PRO A 10 9.24 -8.56 8.19
N THR A 11 9.14 -9.86 8.45
CA THR A 11 8.02 -10.74 8.07
C THR A 11 7.45 -11.41 9.30
N PHE A 12 6.15 -11.66 9.32
CA PHE A 12 5.44 -12.14 10.48
C PHE A 12 4.63 -13.39 10.11
N TYR A 13 5.20 -14.57 10.40
CA TYR A 13 4.63 -15.86 9.97
C TYR A 13 3.45 -16.33 10.82
N ASP A 14 3.30 -15.79 12.05
CA ASP A 14 2.21 -16.12 12.98
C ASP A 14 1.27 -14.92 13.23
N GLY A 15 1.29 -13.94 12.32
CA GLY A 15 0.64 -12.65 12.53
C GLY A 15 1.52 -11.66 13.29
N PHE A 16 1.02 -10.45 13.47
CA PHE A 16 1.78 -9.37 14.10
C PHE A 16 1.83 -9.54 15.63
N PRO A 17 2.95 -9.18 16.28
CA PRO A 17 3.06 -9.27 17.72
C PRO A 17 2.06 -8.34 18.42
N LYS A 18 1.74 -8.72 19.67
CA LYS A 18 0.73 -8.02 20.47
C LYS A 18 1.00 -6.53 20.61
N GLU A 19 2.26 -6.15 20.83
CA GLU A 19 2.66 -4.76 21.02
C GLU A 19 2.35 -3.90 19.80
N LEU A 20 2.54 -4.45 18.59
CA LEU A 20 2.24 -3.77 17.34
C LEU A 20 0.74 -3.62 17.16
N MET A 21 -0.05 -4.65 17.50
CA MET A 21 -1.51 -4.59 17.42
C MET A 21 -2.12 -3.69 18.49
N ASP A 22 -1.55 -3.62 19.69
CA ASP A 22 -1.95 -2.67 20.73
C ASP A 22 -1.68 -1.22 20.25
N ALA A 23 -0.53 -0.98 19.60
CA ALA A 23 -0.23 0.32 18.98
C ALA A 23 -1.22 0.65 17.85
N PHE A 24 -1.59 -0.33 17.02
CA PHE A 24 -2.60 -0.15 15.99
C PHE A 24 -3.93 0.33 16.57
N ILE A 25 -4.44 -0.35 17.61
CA ILE A 25 -5.69 0.04 18.28
C ILE A 25 -5.59 1.45 18.85
N LYS A 26 -4.49 1.74 19.56
CA LYS A 26 -4.27 3.02 20.22
C LYS A 26 -4.25 4.18 19.21
N GLU A 27 -3.50 4.03 18.12
CA GLU A 27 -3.27 5.13 17.18
C GLU A 27 -4.43 5.30 16.18
N THR A 28 -5.08 4.21 15.78
CA THR A 28 -6.20 4.27 14.82
C THR A 28 -7.55 4.45 15.48
N GLY A 29 -7.72 4.03 16.72
CA GLY A 29 -9.00 3.98 17.43
C GLY A 29 -9.89 2.79 17.05
N TYR A 30 -9.42 1.91 16.15
CA TYR A 30 -10.17 0.74 15.69
C TYR A 30 -9.64 -0.54 16.35
N GLY A 31 -10.54 -1.42 16.81
CA GLY A 31 -10.20 -2.82 17.02
C GLY A 31 -9.94 -3.51 15.67
N PHE A 32 -9.60 -4.78 15.68
CA PHE A 32 -9.35 -5.55 14.45
C PHE A 32 -9.94 -6.95 14.52
N LEU A 33 -10.05 -7.60 13.36
CA LEU A 33 -10.31 -9.01 13.16
C LEU A 33 -9.11 -9.64 12.46
N GLY A 34 -8.92 -10.95 12.63
CA GLY A 34 -7.82 -11.69 12.00
C GLY A 34 -6.50 -11.52 12.77
N ASN A 35 -5.49 -10.92 12.17
CA ASN A 35 -4.09 -10.88 12.59
C ASN A 35 -3.37 -12.22 12.35
N GLU A 36 -3.38 -12.66 11.12
CA GLU A 36 -2.79 -13.92 10.69
C GLU A 36 -2.19 -13.84 9.29
N VAL A 37 -1.44 -14.85 8.90
CA VAL A 37 -0.99 -15.01 7.50
C VAL A 37 -2.14 -15.63 6.70
N ALA A 38 -2.63 -14.91 5.69
CA ALA A 38 -3.73 -15.38 4.89
C ALA A 38 -3.74 -14.85 3.46
N SER A 39 -4.45 -15.56 2.57
CA SER A 39 -4.88 -15.00 1.29
C SER A 39 -5.97 -13.95 1.52
N GLY A 40 -5.82 -12.77 0.91
CA GLY A 40 -6.78 -11.68 1.07
C GLY A 40 -8.18 -12.02 0.57
N THR A 41 -8.34 -12.96 -0.38
CA THR A 41 -9.66 -13.41 -0.82
C THR A 41 -10.30 -14.32 0.23
N GLU A 42 -9.52 -15.24 0.77
CA GLU A 42 -9.98 -16.21 1.77
C GLU A 42 -10.35 -15.53 3.09
N ILE A 43 -9.50 -14.65 3.62
CA ILE A 43 -9.75 -14.02 4.90
C ILE A 43 -10.93 -13.04 4.85
N ILE A 44 -11.12 -12.35 3.72
CA ILE A 44 -12.28 -11.47 3.51
C ILE A 44 -13.58 -12.30 3.48
N GLU A 45 -13.57 -13.45 2.81
CA GLU A 45 -14.74 -14.33 2.76
C GLU A 45 -15.08 -14.88 4.14
N ARG A 46 -14.07 -15.26 4.92
CA ARG A 46 -14.24 -15.83 6.27
C ARG A 46 -14.67 -14.82 7.33
N LEU A 47 -14.10 -13.61 7.30
CA LEU A 47 -14.29 -12.59 8.33
C LEU A 47 -15.18 -11.40 7.90
N GLY A 48 -15.60 -11.36 6.63
CA GLY A 48 -16.34 -10.23 6.09
C GLY A 48 -17.71 -10.02 6.75
N GLU A 49 -18.42 -11.09 7.10
CA GLU A 49 -19.69 -10.98 7.82
C GLU A 49 -19.50 -10.41 9.23
N GLU A 50 -18.46 -10.87 9.95
CA GLU A 50 -18.12 -10.33 11.26
C GLU A 50 -17.66 -8.87 11.18
N HIS A 51 -16.89 -8.52 10.14
CA HIS A 51 -16.51 -7.14 9.85
C HIS A 51 -17.75 -6.24 9.70
N ILE A 52 -18.74 -6.65 8.89
CA ILE A 52 -19.98 -5.89 8.69
C ILE A 52 -20.72 -5.69 10.01
N ARG A 53 -20.81 -6.74 10.82
CA ARG A 53 -21.51 -6.71 12.12
C ARG A 53 -20.81 -5.85 13.17
N THR A 54 -19.47 -5.83 13.18
CA THR A 54 -18.69 -5.19 14.26
C THR A 54 -18.09 -3.85 13.90
N GLY A 55 -17.97 -3.54 12.62
CA GLY A 55 -17.25 -2.36 12.12
C GLY A 55 -15.72 -2.45 12.29
N LYS A 56 -15.15 -3.58 12.73
CA LYS A 56 -13.72 -3.76 12.92
C LYS A 56 -13.05 -4.13 11.59
N PRO A 57 -11.99 -3.45 11.14
CA PRO A 57 -11.25 -3.84 9.95
C PRO A 57 -10.60 -5.22 10.10
N ILE A 58 -10.37 -5.89 8.98
CA ILE A 58 -9.67 -7.17 8.92
C ILE A 58 -8.19 -6.90 8.69
N VAL A 59 -7.34 -7.29 9.65
CA VAL A 59 -5.88 -7.17 9.58
C VAL A 59 -5.27 -8.52 9.26
N TYR A 60 -4.36 -8.58 8.30
CA TYR A 60 -3.64 -9.80 7.94
C TYR A 60 -2.30 -9.48 7.26
N THR A 61 -1.46 -10.49 7.15
CA THR A 61 -0.19 -10.42 6.44
C THR A 61 -0.07 -11.56 5.42
N SER A 62 1.01 -11.59 4.70
CA SER A 62 1.40 -12.66 3.77
C SER A 62 2.89 -12.94 3.91
N ALA A 63 3.44 -13.85 3.10
CA ALA A 63 4.87 -14.18 3.13
C ALA A 63 5.78 -12.98 2.81
N ASP A 64 5.23 -11.94 2.19
CA ASP A 64 5.90 -10.66 1.97
C ASP A 64 5.88 -9.81 3.25
N SER A 65 6.77 -8.82 3.32
CA SER A 65 6.78 -7.82 4.41
C SER A 65 5.66 -6.79 4.19
N VAL A 66 4.43 -7.15 4.52
CA VAL A 66 3.24 -6.29 4.31
C VAL A 66 2.29 -6.33 5.50
N PHE A 67 1.68 -5.19 5.79
CA PHE A 67 0.55 -5.07 6.72
C PHE A 67 -0.68 -4.70 5.90
N GLN A 68 -1.68 -5.58 5.88
CA GLN A 68 -2.87 -5.39 5.05
C GLN A 68 -4.08 -5.13 5.92
N ILE A 69 -4.88 -4.13 5.53
CA ILE A 69 -6.10 -3.72 6.21
C ILE A 69 -7.25 -3.81 5.20
N ALA A 70 -8.14 -4.78 5.38
CA ALA A 70 -9.33 -4.90 4.54
C ALA A 70 -10.57 -4.36 5.25
N ALA A 71 -11.42 -3.67 4.47
CA ALA A 71 -12.67 -3.14 4.95
C ALA A 71 -13.71 -3.07 3.81
N HIS A 72 -14.97 -3.32 4.16
CA HIS A 72 -16.11 -3.13 3.26
C HIS A 72 -16.39 -1.63 3.11
N GLU A 73 -16.54 -1.15 1.87
CA GLU A 73 -16.65 0.29 1.56
C GLU A 73 -17.90 0.95 2.19
N ASP A 74 -18.98 0.20 2.40
CA ASP A 74 -20.20 0.71 3.05
C ASP A 74 -20.10 0.72 4.60
N ILE A 75 -19.11 0.04 5.19
CA ILE A 75 -18.94 -0.08 6.66
C ILE A 75 -17.85 0.87 7.15
N ILE A 76 -16.71 0.88 6.48
CA ILE A 76 -15.62 1.83 6.71
C ILE A 76 -15.39 2.58 5.40
N PRO A 77 -15.75 3.86 5.32
CA PRO A 77 -15.52 4.67 4.12
C PRO A 77 -14.05 4.65 3.67
N LEU A 78 -13.81 4.77 2.37
CA LEU A 78 -12.45 4.72 1.80
C LEU A 78 -11.50 5.72 2.46
N GLU A 79 -11.98 6.94 2.73
CA GLU A 79 -11.16 7.97 3.39
C GLU A 79 -10.69 7.53 4.79
N ASP A 80 -11.55 6.86 5.55
CA ASP A 80 -11.21 6.34 6.87
C ASP A 80 -10.24 5.16 6.78
N LEU A 81 -10.44 4.25 5.81
CA LEU A 81 -9.50 3.16 5.55
C LEU A 81 -8.12 3.70 5.15
N TYR A 82 -8.07 4.70 4.27
CA TYR A 82 -6.81 5.31 3.84
C TYR A 82 -6.13 6.05 4.99
N ARG A 83 -6.90 6.80 5.80
CA ARG A 83 -6.37 7.44 7.01
C ARG A 83 -5.80 6.43 8.00
N MET A 84 -6.50 5.31 8.22
CA MET A 84 -6.04 4.20 9.06
C MET A 84 -4.72 3.62 8.53
N CYS A 85 -4.60 3.38 7.24
CA CYS A 85 -3.38 2.89 6.61
C CYS A 85 -2.23 3.89 6.74
N GLN A 86 -2.49 5.18 6.56
CA GLN A 86 -1.47 6.22 6.74
C GLN A 86 -0.98 6.30 8.19
N ILE A 87 -1.90 6.28 9.17
CA ILE A 87 -1.53 6.23 10.60
C ILE A 87 -0.69 4.98 10.89
N THR A 88 -1.10 3.84 10.34
CA THR A 88 -0.35 2.58 10.51
C THR A 88 1.06 2.69 9.94
N ARG A 89 1.23 3.35 8.78
CA ARG A 89 2.54 3.61 8.19
C ARG A 89 3.41 4.50 9.05
N ASP A 90 2.84 5.60 9.57
CA ASP A 90 3.59 6.68 10.19
C ASP A 90 3.89 6.44 11.68
N LYS A 91 3.01 5.69 12.37
CA LYS A 91 3.06 5.57 13.83
C LYS A 91 3.10 4.14 14.37
N VAL A 92 2.61 3.17 13.62
CA VAL A 92 2.49 1.78 14.09
C VAL A 92 3.63 0.93 13.55
N CYS A 93 3.78 0.84 12.24
CA CYS A 93 4.82 0.04 11.60
C CYS A 93 6.13 0.83 11.47
N VAL A 94 6.76 1.14 12.61
CA VAL A 94 8.02 1.90 12.72
C VAL A 94 9.10 1.08 13.42
N GLY A 95 10.35 1.52 13.35
CA GLY A 95 11.48 0.83 13.97
C GLY A 95 11.60 -0.62 13.47
N ASP A 96 11.67 -1.58 14.39
CA ASP A 96 11.82 -3.01 14.09
C ASP A 96 10.59 -3.60 13.35
N TYR A 97 9.45 -2.91 13.41
CA TYR A 97 8.20 -3.29 12.74
C TYR A 97 8.00 -2.58 11.38
N TYR A 98 9.02 -1.94 10.83
CA TYR A 98 8.92 -1.14 9.61
C TYR A 98 8.78 -2.03 8.36
N VAL A 99 7.61 -2.63 8.17
CA VAL A 99 7.29 -3.46 7.00
C VAL A 99 7.41 -2.69 5.67
N GLY A 100 7.61 -3.42 4.59
CA GLY A 100 7.80 -2.86 3.26
C GLY A 100 6.60 -2.03 2.77
N ARG A 101 5.36 -2.48 3.05
CA ARG A 101 4.13 -1.78 2.62
C ARG A 101 3.01 -1.95 3.64
N ILE A 102 2.22 -0.89 3.81
CA ILE A 102 0.86 -0.99 4.34
C ILE A 102 -0.09 -0.98 3.15
N ILE A 103 -1.10 -1.83 3.13
CA ILE A 103 -2.00 -1.98 1.98
C ILE A 103 -3.45 -1.83 2.41
N ALA A 104 -4.12 -0.82 1.88
CA ALA A 104 -5.57 -0.71 1.93
C ALA A 104 -6.20 -1.72 0.96
N ARG A 105 -7.09 -2.57 1.46
CA ARG A 105 -7.79 -3.62 0.71
C ARG A 105 -9.30 -3.45 0.80
N PRO A 106 -9.88 -2.44 0.13
CA PRO A 106 -11.32 -2.27 0.12
C PRO A 106 -12.01 -3.40 -0.64
N PHE A 107 -13.21 -3.75 -0.18
CA PHE A 107 -14.06 -4.74 -0.80
C PHE A 107 -15.53 -4.33 -0.68
N VAL A 108 -16.40 -4.99 -1.45
CA VAL A 108 -17.85 -4.82 -1.48
C VAL A 108 -18.52 -6.18 -1.57
N GLY A 109 -19.85 -6.22 -1.50
CA GLY A 109 -20.63 -7.44 -1.69
C GLY A 109 -21.29 -7.92 -0.40
N THR A 110 -21.68 -9.18 -0.38
CA THR A 110 -22.39 -9.80 0.74
C THR A 110 -21.72 -11.12 1.11
N PRO A 111 -22.00 -11.70 2.28
CA PRO A 111 -21.46 -13.00 2.67
C PRO A 111 -21.62 -14.06 1.56
N GLY A 112 -20.54 -14.77 1.23
CA GLY A 112 -20.45 -15.71 0.13
C GLY A 112 -20.13 -15.09 -1.24
N HIS A 113 -20.12 -13.75 -1.35
CA HIS A 113 -19.95 -13.02 -2.61
C HIS A 113 -19.18 -11.71 -2.43
N PHE A 114 -18.15 -11.71 -1.57
CA PHE A 114 -17.30 -10.54 -1.41
C PHE A 114 -16.31 -10.38 -2.58
N VAL A 115 -16.17 -9.15 -3.05
CA VAL A 115 -15.29 -8.81 -4.18
C VAL A 115 -14.40 -7.62 -3.80
N ARG A 116 -13.08 -7.78 -3.98
CA ARG A 116 -12.12 -6.68 -3.80
C ARG A 116 -12.31 -5.64 -4.90
N THR A 117 -12.28 -4.37 -4.52
CA THR A 117 -12.43 -3.27 -5.49
C THR A 117 -11.07 -2.82 -6.06
N SER A 118 -11.12 -1.97 -7.07
CA SER A 118 -9.93 -1.32 -7.64
C SER A 118 -9.38 -0.18 -6.78
N ASN A 119 -10.06 0.18 -5.68
CA ASN A 119 -9.69 1.26 -4.76
C ASN A 119 -8.57 0.85 -3.78
N ARG A 120 -7.81 -0.19 -4.12
CA ARG A 120 -6.59 -0.56 -3.39
C ARG A 120 -5.60 0.59 -3.41
N HIS A 121 -4.98 0.86 -2.24
CA HIS A 121 -3.88 1.80 -2.14
C HIS A 121 -2.72 1.22 -1.31
N ASP A 122 -1.48 1.42 -1.79
CA ASP A 122 -0.28 0.92 -1.13
C ASP A 122 0.51 2.09 -0.54
N TYR A 123 0.86 2.00 0.74
CA TYR A 123 1.71 2.94 1.47
C TYR A 123 3.09 2.31 1.63
N SER A 124 3.96 2.56 0.69
CA SER A 124 5.30 1.98 0.64
C SER A 124 6.23 2.60 1.67
N ARG A 125 7.24 1.83 2.09
CA ARG A 125 8.35 2.35 2.87
C ARG A 125 9.12 3.37 2.04
N MET A 126 9.42 4.53 2.65
CA MET A 126 10.24 5.54 2.00
C MET A 126 11.67 5.03 1.78
N PRO A 127 12.29 5.34 0.64
CA PRO A 127 13.71 5.06 0.42
C PRO A 127 14.57 5.74 1.49
N GLU A 128 15.53 4.99 2.07
CA GLU A 128 16.41 5.53 3.14
C GLU A 128 17.54 6.40 2.59
N LYS A 129 17.85 6.25 1.32
CA LYS A 129 18.94 6.98 0.65
C LYS A 129 18.42 7.60 -0.62
N LYS A 130 19.10 8.65 -1.04
CA LYS A 130 18.84 9.32 -2.31
C LYS A 130 18.98 8.35 -3.48
N MET A 131 18.02 8.36 -4.35
CA MET A 131 17.94 7.46 -5.52
C MET A 131 18.27 8.21 -6.81
N VAL A 132 18.52 7.47 -7.89
CA VAL A 132 18.90 8.05 -9.17
C VAL A 132 17.90 9.08 -9.69
N GLN A 133 16.60 8.85 -9.53
CA GLN A 133 15.56 9.81 -9.96
C GLN A 133 15.64 11.13 -9.18
N GLN A 134 16.01 11.11 -7.91
CA GLN A 134 16.23 12.32 -7.12
C GLN A 134 17.50 13.07 -7.55
N GLU A 135 18.56 12.34 -7.93
CA GLU A 135 19.76 12.96 -8.51
C GLU A 135 19.46 13.63 -9.86
N LEU A 136 18.59 13.00 -10.66
CA LEU A 136 18.14 13.58 -11.92
C LEU A 136 17.31 14.85 -11.72
N GLN A 137 16.39 14.85 -10.73
CA GLN A 137 15.65 16.07 -10.36
C GLN A 137 16.58 17.20 -9.94
N ASP A 138 17.58 16.92 -9.10
CA ASP A 138 18.58 17.93 -8.68
C ASP A 138 19.39 18.46 -9.86
N ALA A 139 19.59 17.63 -10.88
CA ALA A 139 20.22 18.05 -12.13
C ALA A 139 19.26 18.74 -13.12
N ASN A 140 18.01 19.04 -12.70
CA ASN A 140 16.93 19.59 -13.52
C ASN A 140 16.62 18.73 -14.76
N ILE A 141 16.69 17.40 -14.60
CA ILE A 141 16.29 16.43 -15.63
C ILE A 141 14.89 15.93 -15.23
N PRO A 142 13.85 16.18 -16.04
CA PRO A 142 12.50 15.76 -15.73
C PRO A 142 12.37 14.24 -15.53
N THR A 143 11.65 13.85 -14.48
CA THR A 143 11.43 12.47 -14.10
C THR A 143 9.94 12.16 -14.10
N VAL A 144 9.56 11.09 -14.79
CA VAL A 144 8.14 10.74 -14.98
C VAL A 144 7.91 9.27 -14.64
N ALA A 145 7.00 9.02 -13.72
CA ALA A 145 6.57 7.67 -13.38
C ALA A 145 5.31 7.27 -14.16
N VAL A 146 5.34 6.12 -14.81
CA VAL A 146 4.17 5.57 -15.52
C VAL A 146 3.73 4.27 -14.87
N GLY A 147 2.44 4.11 -14.64
CA GLY A 147 1.85 2.95 -13.99
C GLY A 147 2.16 2.91 -12.50
N LYS A 148 2.62 1.77 -12.00
CA LYS A 148 2.86 1.51 -10.58
C LYS A 148 4.23 2.02 -10.09
N ILE A 149 5.03 2.62 -10.94
CA ILE A 149 6.39 3.05 -10.58
C ILE A 149 6.36 4.08 -9.45
N GLY A 150 5.46 5.07 -9.51
CA GLY A 150 5.29 6.05 -8.44
C GLY A 150 5.05 5.40 -7.07
N ASP A 151 4.12 4.45 -7.00
CA ASP A 151 3.78 3.75 -5.75
C ASP A 151 4.95 2.92 -5.21
N ILE A 152 5.69 2.22 -6.10
CA ILE A 152 6.85 1.39 -5.71
C ILE A 152 7.92 2.23 -5.00
N TYR A 153 8.12 3.46 -5.44
CA TYR A 153 9.10 4.39 -4.89
C TYR A 153 8.49 5.39 -3.90
N ALA A 154 7.31 5.12 -3.36
CA ALA A 154 6.62 5.99 -2.41
C ALA A 154 6.47 7.44 -2.90
N HIS A 155 6.29 7.61 -4.22
CA HIS A 155 6.20 8.88 -4.94
C HIS A 155 7.43 9.80 -4.84
N VAL A 156 8.57 9.25 -4.40
CA VAL A 156 9.81 10.01 -4.22
C VAL A 156 10.60 10.10 -5.53
N GLY A 157 11.01 11.32 -5.88
CA GLY A 157 11.90 11.56 -7.03
C GLY A 157 11.20 11.62 -8.39
N TRP A 158 9.89 11.88 -8.43
CA TRP A 158 9.12 12.02 -9.66
C TRP A 158 8.48 13.40 -9.77
N ASP A 159 8.70 14.09 -10.90
CA ASP A 159 8.08 15.38 -11.20
C ASP A 159 6.61 15.21 -11.62
N ALA A 160 6.31 14.05 -12.26
CA ALA A 160 4.94 13.69 -12.64
C ALA A 160 4.72 12.18 -12.51
N SER A 161 3.48 11.79 -12.23
CA SER A 161 3.08 10.39 -12.17
C SER A 161 1.78 10.18 -12.95
N TYR A 162 1.78 9.17 -13.82
CA TYR A 162 0.66 8.80 -14.69
C TYR A 162 0.21 7.37 -14.34
N PRO A 163 -0.76 7.22 -13.43
CA PRO A 163 -1.29 5.91 -13.08
C PRO A 163 -1.98 5.26 -14.29
N THR A 164 -1.86 3.94 -14.42
CA THR A 164 -2.45 3.21 -15.53
C THR A 164 -3.39 2.11 -15.04
N LYS A 165 -4.46 1.86 -15.79
CA LYS A 165 -5.47 0.84 -15.47
C LYS A 165 -5.14 -0.54 -16.04
N SER A 166 -4.25 -0.62 -17.02
CA SER A 166 -3.85 -1.84 -17.69
C SER A 166 -2.51 -1.66 -18.45
N ASN A 167 -1.88 -2.75 -18.86
CA ASN A 167 -0.68 -2.70 -19.70
C ASN A 167 -0.95 -1.98 -21.03
N ALA A 168 -2.10 -2.22 -21.65
CA ALA A 168 -2.48 -1.51 -22.89
C ALA A 168 -2.59 -0.01 -22.68
N HIS A 169 -3.17 0.44 -21.55
CA HIS A 169 -3.19 1.85 -21.19
C HIS A 169 -1.78 2.41 -21.03
N GLY A 170 -0.88 1.70 -20.33
CA GLY A 170 0.53 2.10 -20.18
C GLY A 170 1.24 2.25 -21.52
N MET A 171 1.02 1.31 -22.43
CA MET A 171 1.59 1.36 -23.81
C MET A 171 1.07 2.51 -24.65
N ASN A 172 -0.03 3.13 -24.30
CA ASN A 172 -0.52 4.37 -24.93
C ASN A 172 0.07 5.62 -24.27
N VAL A 173 0.23 5.60 -22.93
CA VAL A 173 0.77 6.73 -22.17
C VAL A 173 2.25 7.00 -22.50
N VAL A 174 3.06 5.93 -22.60
CA VAL A 174 4.51 6.08 -22.84
C VAL A 174 4.82 6.78 -24.17
N PRO A 175 4.28 6.35 -25.36
CA PRO A 175 4.51 7.06 -26.61
C PRO A 175 4.01 8.51 -26.58
N TYR A 176 2.87 8.76 -25.93
CA TYR A 176 2.36 10.12 -25.78
C TYR A 176 3.37 11.01 -25.03
N LEU A 177 3.93 10.53 -23.94
CA LEU A 177 4.95 11.26 -23.16
C LEU A 177 6.24 11.46 -23.96
N LEU A 178 6.71 10.43 -24.66
CA LEU A 178 7.90 10.52 -25.52
C LEU A 178 7.72 11.48 -26.69
N GLY A 179 6.50 11.74 -27.10
CA GLY A 179 6.15 12.74 -28.12
C GLY A 179 6.14 14.18 -27.61
N GLN A 180 6.26 14.40 -26.28
CA GLN A 180 6.40 15.75 -25.73
C GLN A 180 7.81 16.30 -25.99
N SER A 181 7.92 17.62 -26.12
CA SER A 181 9.21 18.28 -26.36
C SER A 181 10.01 18.38 -25.06
N PHE A 182 10.87 17.39 -24.78
CA PHE A 182 11.92 17.58 -23.80
C PHE A 182 13.29 17.35 -24.41
N THR A 183 14.26 18.13 -23.94
CA THR A 183 15.68 17.97 -24.33
C THR A 183 16.30 16.77 -23.63
N ARG A 184 15.83 16.42 -22.43
CA ARG A 184 16.23 15.28 -21.60
C ARG A 184 15.04 14.84 -20.75
N GLY A 185 14.99 13.55 -20.38
CA GLY A 185 13.97 13.02 -19.46
C GLY A 185 14.33 11.61 -19.00
N PHE A 186 13.73 11.18 -17.89
CA PHE A 186 13.89 9.85 -17.31
C PHE A 186 12.52 9.30 -16.87
#